data_d9fcb8bc3c8e37ea5da5dfccb3e53914
#
_entry.id   d9fcb8bc3c8e37ea5da5dfccb3e53914
#
_cell.length_a   1.000
_cell.length_b   1.000
_cell.length_c   1.000
_cell.angle_alpha   90.00
_cell.angle_beta   90.00
_cell.angle_gamma   90.00
#
_symmetry.space_group_name_H-M   'P 1'
#
loop_
_entity.id
_entity.type
_entity.pdbx_description
1 polymer ?
#
loop_
_entity_poly.entity_id
_entity_poly.type
_entity_poly.pdbx_seq_one_letter_code
_entity_poly.pdbx_strand_id
1 'polypeptide(L)'
;MANFISAESLKVSRRQGTVETTVPFLLNGKVEEVTKRIVNGEMETYELDKPIGEMLTSENSRKELLQKVVLDVELGREEVPLLYGPIYETKSDSNFPKEFEAKWAQYGSVIFLEHLEGEEVKFGSLLAEQGPIARIKGYTAGFEYTKELEIFNQTFNFETLNKAFGEAHNALLNHLHLAPIINYNYKTANKTAPVYVDPQGKTLANATGSHYILSLRETLRRGLTDSRTAKRPGNILLANSANQEDIKDAMSSFTIQATPYGALEGISTVIFYDGWEAQVSKKSYTYPGVSAGKAYLIRPKRGFKELIKQALQIQATMGDLTRLVESQVVGDVWRGVFAAVEENVQEITFPGKA
;
A
#
# COMPACT_ATOMS: atom_id res chain seq x y z
N MET A 1 12.30 3.33 -19.11
CA MET A 1 12.78 2.53 -17.96
C MET A 1 11.63 2.39 -16.98
N ALA A 2 11.50 1.23 -16.33
CA ALA A 2 10.49 1.05 -15.28
C ALA A 2 10.83 1.89 -14.04
N ASN A 3 9.80 2.36 -13.34
CA ASN A 3 9.94 3.05 -12.06
C ASN A 3 9.95 2.01 -10.94
N PHE A 4 11.02 1.98 -10.14
CA PHE A 4 11.16 1.07 -9.01
C PHE A 4 10.77 1.79 -7.72
N ILE A 5 9.70 1.30 -7.08
CA ILE A 5 9.13 1.87 -5.85
C ILE A 5 9.41 0.92 -4.70
N SER A 6 10.23 1.37 -3.76
CA SER A 6 10.45 0.73 -2.46
C SER A 6 10.14 1.74 -1.35
N ALA A 7 10.02 1.26 -0.12
CA ALA A 7 9.87 2.15 1.03
C ALA A 7 11.02 3.18 1.09
N GLU A 8 12.25 2.75 0.85
CA GLU A 8 13.42 3.63 0.83
C GLU A 8 13.39 4.63 -0.31
N SER A 9 13.01 4.21 -1.54
CA SER A 9 12.96 5.12 -2.69
C SER A 9 11.93 6.23 -2.50
N LEU A 10 10.82 5.96 -1.86
CA LEU A 10 9.81 6.97 -1.53
C LEU A 10 10.31 7.94 -0.46
N LYS A 11 11.03 7.46 0.56
CA LYS A 11 11.68 8.32 1.54
C LYS A 11 12.71 9.25 0.91
N VAL A 12 13.51 8.75 -0.02
CA VAL A 12 14.51 9.55 -0.76
C VAL A 12 13.85 10.59 -1.66
N SER A 13 12.80 10.25 -2.38
CA SER A 13 12.12 11.18 -3.28
C SER A 13 11.49 12.38 -2.57
N ARG A 14 11.13 12.22 -1.29
CA ARG A 14 10.58 13.30 -0.45
C ARG A 14 11.64 14.24 0.13
N ARG A 15 12.92 13.93 -0.02
CA ARG A 15 14.03 14.73 0.54
C ARG A 15 14.36 16.01 -0.23
N GLN A 16 13.69 16.29 -1.33
CA GLN A 16 13.97 17.50 -2.13
C GLN A 16 12.91 18.58 -1.88
N GLY A 17 13.36 19.73 -1.35
CA GLY A 17 12.53 20.94 -1.17
C GLY A 17 11.81 21.01 0.17
N THR A 18 10.96 22.02 0.30
CA THR A 18 10.10 22.22 1.47
C THR A 18 8.67 21.85 1.11
N VAL A 19 8.07 20.97 1.91
CA VAL A 19 6.67 20.57 1.77
C VAL A 19 5.93 20.95 3.05
N GLU A 20 4.85 21.70 2.92
CA GLU A 20 3.97 22.06 4.03
C GLU A 20 2.60 21.43 3.83
N THR A 21 2.09 20.78 4.85
CA THR A 21 0.77 20.13 4.83
C THR A 21 0.06 20.36 6.15
N THR A 22 -1.20 20.78 6.08
CA THR A 22 -2.03 20.97 7.27
C THR A 22 -2.69 19.66 7.66
N VAL A 23 -2.54 19.26 8.93
CA VAL A 23 -3.12 18.04 9.49
C VAL A 23 -4.19 18.42 10.51
N PRO A 24 -5.46 18.05 10.31
CA PRO A 24 -6.53 18.31 11.27
C PRO A 24 -6.52 17.29 12.41
N PHE A 25 -6.89 17.74 13.61
CA PHE A 25 -7.10 16.91 14.80
C PHE A 25 -8.30 17.42 15.61
N LEU A 26 -8.82 16.62 16.52
CA LEU A 26 -9.94 16.99 17.38
C LEU A 26 -9.50 17.29 18.80
N LEU A 27 -9.80 18.50 19.27
CA LEU A 27 -9.64 18.91 20.66
C LEU A 27 -11.02 19.31 21.22
N ASN A 28 -11.50 18.59 22.22
CA ASN A 28 -12.81 18.85 22.86
C ASN A 28 -13.97 18.97 21.83
N GLY A 29 -13.95 18.15 20.78
CA GLY A 29 -14.96 18.13 19.71
C GLY A 29 -14.85 19.28 18.69
N LYS A 30 -13.83 20.13 18.80
CA LYS A 30 -13.50 21.16 17.80
C LYS A 30 -12.37 20.68 16.91
N VAL A 31 -12.48 20.95 15.62
CA VAL A 31 -11.41 20.70 14.67
C VAL A 31 -10.35 21.79 14.79
N GLU A 32 -9.15 21.38 15.11
CA GLU A 32 -7.94 22.21 15.16
C GLU A 32 -6.96 21.70 14.10
N GLU A 33 -5.97 22.52 13.76
CA GLU A 33 -5.02 22.20 12.70
C GLU A 33 -3.59 22.41 13.16
N VAL A 34 -2.68 21.56 12.66
CA VAL A 34 -1.23 21.73 12.82
C VAL A 34 -0.55 21.65 11.46
N THR A 35 0.45 22.50 11.23
CA THR A 35 1.22 22.47 9.98
C THR A 35 2.39 21.53 10.12
N LYS A 36 2.38 20.47 9.32
CA LYS A 36 3.49 19.56 9.09
C LYS A 36 4.42 20.21 8.07
N ARG A 37 5.69 20.37 8.43
CA ARG A 37 6.70 20.93 7.56
C ARG A 37 7.86 19.95 7.38
N ILE A 38 8.16 19.64 6.14
CA ILE A 38 9.28 18.78 5.76
C ILE A 38 10.26 19.64 4.98
N VAL A 39 11.50 19.74 5.48
CA VAL A 39 12.58 20.51 4.87
C VAL A 39 13.70 19.54 4.50
N ASN A 40 14.00 19.45 3.20
CA ASN A 40 15.05 18.54 2.69
C ASN A 40 14.89 17.08 3.16
N GLY A 41 13.66 16.64 3.36
CA GLY A 41 13.32 15.29 3.76
C GLY A 41 13.29 15.03 5.27
N GLU A 42 13.61 16.01 6.07
CA GLU A 42 13.47 15.96 7.52
C GLU A 42 12.20 16.69 7.93
N MET A 43 11.37 16.04 8.71
CA MET A 43 10.18 16.67 9.27
C MET A 43 10.59 17.52 10.47
N GLU A 44 10.16 18.79 10.50
CA GLU A 44 10.35 19.62 11.69
C GLU A 44 9.53 19.03 12.84
N THR A 45 10.25 18.70 13.92
CA THR A 45 9.64 18.21 15.16
C THR A 45 9.30 19.39 16.05
N TYR A 46 8.15 19.29 16.71
CA TYR A 46 7.77 20.25 17.74
C TYR A 46 8.37 19.80 19.07
N GLU A 47 9.21 20.66 19.67
CA GLU A 47 9.75 20.42 21.02
C GLU A 47 8.77 20.99 22.05
N LEU A 48 8.53 20.26 23.13
CA LEU A 48 7.69 20.73 24.23
C LEU A 48 8.51 21.66 25.13
N ASP A 49 8.04 22.88 25.29
CA ASP A 49 8.69 23.88 26.15
C ASP A 49 8.52 23.58 27.65
N LYS A 50 7.60 22.66 28.00
CA LYS A 50 7.25 22.30 29.38
C LYS A 50 7.20 20.80 29.57
N PRO A 51 7.37 20.30 30.81
CA PRO A 51 7.14 18.90 31.14
C PRO A 51 5.71 18.44 30.76
N ILE A 52 5.56 17.18 30.38
CA ILE A 52 4.28 16.62 29.92
C ILE A 52 3.16 16.83 30.94
N GLY A 53 3.46 16.72 32.25
CA GLY A 53 2.46 16.94 33.31
C GLY A 53 1.92 18.37 33.39
N GLU A 54 2.75 19.36 33.10
CA GLU A 54 2.29 20.77 33.04
C GLU A 54 1.45 21.04 31.79
N MET A 55 1.67 20.28 30.72
CA MET A 55 0.91 20.40 29.46
C MET A 55 -0.53 19.91 29.58
N LEU A 56 -0.86 19.12 30.59
CA LEU A 56 -2.23 18.61 30.83
C LEU A 56 -3.12 19.57 31.62
N THR A 57 -2.55 20.61 32.24
CA THR A 57 -3.25 21.48 33.21
C THR A 57 -4.13 22.56 32.58
N SER A 58 -3.79 23.04 31.37
CA SER A 58 -4.55 24.10 30.69
C SER A 58 -4.96 23.67 29.27
N GLU A 59 -6.01 24.31 28.74
CA GLU A 59 -6.52 24.02 27.39
C GLU A 59 -5.49 24.35 26.29
N ASN A 60 -4.76 25.45 26.44
CA ASN A 60 -3.71 25.84 25.50
C ASN A 60 -2.55 24.84 25.50
N SER A 61 -2.09 24.42 26.69
CA SER A 61 -1.02 23.44 26.82
C SER A 61 -1.41 22.07 26.30
N ARG A 62 -2.70 21.67 26.47
CA ARG A 62 -3.23 20.45 25.84
C ARG A 62 -3.22 20.52 24.32
N LYS A 63 -3.53 21.70 23.75
CA LYS A 63 -3.45 21.91 22.31
C LYS A 63 -2.02 21.71 21.81
N GLU A 64 -1.02 22.27 22.49
CA GLU A 64 0.39 22.09 22.15
C GLU A 64 0.83 20.61 22.25
N LEU A 65 0.40 19.91 23.32
CA LEU A 65 0.66 18.48 23.46
C LEU A 65 0.06 17.65 22.31
N LEU A 66 -1.19 17.93 21.94
CA LEU A 66 -1.84 17.24 20.83
C LEU A 66 -1.19 17.58 19.49
N GLN A 67 -0.76 18.81 19.28
CA GLN A 67 0.00 19.18 18.09
C GLN A 67 1.30 18.34 18.00
N LYS A 68 2.02 18.18 19.12
CA LYS A 68 3.19 17.29 19.19
C LYS A 68 2.83 15.85 18.85
N VAL A 69 1.76 15.30 19.44
CA VAL A 69 1.28 13.95 19.16
C VAL A 69 1.01 13.74 17.66
N VAL A 70 0.26 14.67 17.06
CA VAL A 70 -0.10 14.60 15.64
C VAL A 70 1.14 14.64 14.76
N LEU A 71 2.11 15.51 15.06
CA LEU A 71 3.36 15.59 14.30
C LEU A 71 4.21 14.32 14.46
N ASP A 72 4.31 13.77 15.66
CA ASP A 72 5.05 12.52 15.88
C ASP A 72 4.39 11.33 15.17
N VAL A 73 3.05 11.27 15.17
CA VAL A 73 2.28 10.26 14.40
C VAL A 73 2.55 10.43 12.89
N GLU A 74 2.56 11.65 12.39
CA GLU A 74 2.89 11.92 10.99
C GLU A 74 4.33 11.53 10.66
N LEU A 75 5.28 11.75 11.58
CA LEU A 75 6.66 11.29 11.43
C LEU A 75 6.72 9.76 11.33
N GLY A 76 6.01 9.03 12.18
CA GLY A 76 5.90 7.58 12.10
C GLY A 76 5.26 7.09 10.78
N ARG A 77 4.25 7.81 10.27
CA ARG A 77 3.66 7.51 8.96
C ARG A 77 4.64 7.70 7.80
N GLU A 78 5.60 8.63 7.91
CA GLU A 78 6.66 8.79 6.90
C GLU A 78 7.66 7.63 6.91
N GLU A 79 7.85 6.95 8.07
CA GLU A 79 8.72 5.77 8.15
C GLU A 79 8.17 4.56 7.39
N VAL A 80 6.85 4.44 7.27
CA VAL A 80 6.17 3.37 6.51
C VAL A 80 5.35 4.01 5.37
N PRO A 81 5.95 4.30 4.21
CA PRO A 81 5.25 4.94 3.11
C PRO A 81 4.17 4.03 2.51
N LEU A 82 3.12 4.65 1.96
CA LEU A 82 2.04 3.94 1.28
C LEU A 82 2.48 3.48 -0.12
N LEU A 83 2.47 2.17 -0.35
CA LEU A 83 2.95 1.54 -1.58
C LEU A 83 1.83 1.27 -2.60
N TYR A 84 0.59 1.19 -2.16
CA TYR A 84 -0.56 0.77 -2.98
C TYR A 84 -1.12 1.86 -3.92
N GLY A 85 -0.71 3.12 -3.76
CA GLY A 85 -1.24 4.26 -4.52
C GLY A 85 -1.27 4.07 -6.04
N PRO A 86 -0.22 3.54 -6.69
CA PRO A 86 -0.24 3.28 -8.13
C PRO A 86 -1.28 2.25 -8.57
N ILE A 87 -1.67 1.31 -7.70
CA ILE A 87 -2.58 0.19 -8.02
C ILE A 87 -4.04 0.62 -7.87
N TYR A 88 -4.37 1.36 -6.81
CA TYR A 88 -5.73 1.69 -6.42
C TYR A 88 -6.17 3.07 -6.92
N GLU A 89 -7.45 3.18 -7.22
CA GLU A 89 -8.14 4.46 -7.41
C GLU A 89 -8.85 4.82 -6.11
N THR A 90 -8.48 5.94 -5.53
CA THR A 90 -9.01 6.44 -4.26
C THR A 90 -10.18 7.36 -4.50
N LYS A 91 -11.28 7.14 -3.77
CA LYS A 91 -12.44 8.02 -3.69
C LYS A 91 -12.72 8.38 -2.24
N SER A 92 -12.86 9.65 -1.95
CA SER A 92 -13.16 10.16 -0.61
C SER A 92 -14.52 10.86 -0.61
N ASP A 93 -15.42 10.38 0.24
CA ASP A 93 -16.72 11.01 0.47
C ASP A 93 -17.22 10.63 1.88
N SER A 94 -17.48 11.63 2.70
CA SER A 94 -18.01 11.45 4.07
C SER A 94 -19.41 10.82 4.10
N ASN A 95 -20.15 10.88 2.98
CA ASN A 95 -21.51 10.35 2.86
C ASN A 95 -21.56 8.89 2.41
N PHE A 96 -20.42 8.23 2.20
CA PHE A 96 -20.44 6.81 1.81
C PHE A 96 -21.26 5.96 2.78
N PRO A 97 -22.18 5.11 2.28
CA PRO A 97 -22.92 4.18 3.10
C PRO A 97 -21.99 3.09 3.67
N LYS A 98 -22.38 2.43 4.73
CA LYS A 98 -21.60 1.36 5.37
C LYS A 98 -21.31 0.19 4.44
N GLU A 99 -22.26 -0.12 3.57
CA GLU A 99 -22.16 -1.19 2.57
C GLU A 99 -22.34 -0.57 1.19
N PHE A 100 -21.37 -0.79 0.34
CA PHE A 100 -21.40 -0.35 -1.04
C PHE A 100 -21.47 -1.59 -1.92
N GLU A 101 -22.62 -1.81 -2.54
CA GLU A 101 -22.75 -2.79 -3.59
C GLU A 101 -22.03 -2.24 -4.81
N ALA A 102 -20.82 -2.73 -5.06
CA ALA A 102 -20.09 -2.39 -6.27
C ALA A 102 -20.82 -3.04 -7.46
N LYS A 103 -21.84 -2.38 -7.99
CA LYS A 103 -22.42 -2.74 -9.27
C LYS A 103 -21.38 -2.41 -10.34
N TRP A 104 -20.56 -3.38 -10.65
CA TRP A 104 -19.71 -3.28 -11.82
C TRP A 104 -20.62 -3.40 -13.03
N ALA A 105 -20.73 -2.33 -13.78
CA ALA A 105 -21.08 -2.50 -15.16
C ALA A 105 -19.96 -3.36 -15.77
N GLN A 106 -20.18 -4.68 -15.85
CA GLN A 106 -19.42 -5.43 -16.83
C GLN A 106 -19.55 -4.63 -18.12
N TYR A 107 -18.44 -4.37 -18.78
CA TYR A 107 -18.49 -3.77 -20.09
C TYR A 107 -19.36 -4.69 -20.93
N GLY A 108 -20.65 -4.38 -20.97
CA GLY A 108 -21.57 -4.98 -21.88
C GLY A 108 -20.93 -4.81 -23.25
N SER A 109 -20.82 -5.85 -23.99
CA SER A 109 -20.30 -5.82 -25.34
C SER A 109 -21.22 -4.95 -26.20
N VAL A 110 -20.98 -3.63 -26.16
CA VAL A 110 -21.55 -2.75 -27.17
C VAL A 110 -20.71 -2.97 -28.41
N ILE A 111 -21.23 -3.68 -29.36
CA ILE A 111 -20.59 -3.94 -30.65
C ILE A 111 -21.24 -3.00 -31.65
N PHE A 112 -20.43 -2.19 -32.29
CA PHE A 112 -20.91 -1.46 -33.48
C PHE A 112 -20.96 -2.46 -34.63
N LEU A 113 -22.15 -2.72 -35.08
CA LEU A 113 -22.41 -3.52 -36.29
C LEU A 113 -22.71 -2.58 -37.44
N GLU A 114 -22.37 -2.99 -38.67
CA GLU A 114 -22.77 -2.30 -39.86
C GLU A 114 -24.31 -2.31 -39.93
N HIS A 115 -24.89 -1.12 -40.01
CA HIS A 115 -26.35 -0.94 -40.06
C HIS A 115 -26.78 -0.82 -41.50
N LEU A 116 -27.55 -1.79 -42.00
CA LEU A 116 -28.21 -1.70 -43.26
C LEU A 116 -29.54 -0.97 -43.10
N GLU A 117 -29.91 -0.12 -44.07
CA GLU A 117 -31.16 0.62 -44.04
C GLU A 117 -32.34 -0.32 -43.82
N GLY A 118 -33.08 -0.11 -42.72
CA GLY A 118 -34.27 -0.91 -42.39
C GLY A 118 -34.06 -2.04 -41.37
N GLU A 119 -32.85 -2.28 -40.86
CA GLU A 119 -32.61 -3.24 -39.78
C GLU A 119 -32.82 -2.64 -38.37
N GLU A 120 -33.31 -3.49 -37.45
CA GLU A 120 -33.44 -3.11 -36.04
C GLU A 120 -32.07 -2.90 -35.37
N VAL A 121 -31.92 -1.77 -34.66
CA VAL A 121 -30.74 -1.52 -33.81
C VAL A 121 -30.73 -2.50 -32.65
N LYS A 122 -29.71 -3.36 -32.59
CA LYS A 122 -29.51 -4.27 -31.46
C LYS A 122 -28.90 -3.53 -30.27
N PHE A 123 -29.68 -3.37 -29.22
CA PHE A 123 -29.23 -2.76 -27.98
C PHE A 123 -28.42 -3.77 -27.17
N GLY A 124 -27.20 -3.41 -26.79
CA GLY A 124 -26.41 -4.16 -25.79
C GLY A 124 -27.04 -4.00 -24.40
N SER A 125 -27.26 -5.10 -23.69
CA SER A 125 -27.73 -5.05 -22.31
C SER A 125 -26.55 -4.90 -21.37
N LEU A 126 -26.60 -3.95 -20.44
CA LEU A 126 -25.74 -3.90 -19.26
C LEU A 126 -26.21 -5.00 -18.30
N LEU A 127 -25.53 -6.14 -18.32
CA LEU A 127 -25.70 -7.14 -17.27
C LEU A 127 -24.96 -6.64 -16.02
N ALA A 128 -25.71 -6.13 -15.05
CA ALA A 128 -25.20 -5.87 -13.72
C ALA A 128 -25.10 -7.22 -13.00
N GLU A 129 -23.94 -7.88 -13.06
CA GLU A 129 -23.65 -8.94 -12.11
C GLU A 129 -23.53 -8.34 -10.72
N GLN A 130 -24.08 -9.05 -9.71
CA GLN A 130 -23.87 -8.71 -8.31
C GLN A 130 -22.38 -8.85 -8.02
N GLY A 131 -21.68 -7.74 -8.02
CA GLY A 131 -20.26 -7.70 -7.64
C GLY A 131 -20.10 -7.91 -6.13
N PRO A 132 -18.90 -8.28 -5.66
CA PRO A 132 -18.66 -8.42 -4.25
C PRO A 132 -18.94 -7.10 -3.52
N ILE A 133 -19.58 -7.21 -2.36
CA ILE A 133 -19.98 -6.06 -1.54
C ILE A 133 -18.73 -5.46 -0.91
N ALA A 134 -18.41 -4.22 -1.26
CA ALA A 134 -17.40 -3.45 -0.54
C ALA A 134 -18.00 -2.92 0.76
N ARG A 135 -17.42 -3.30 1.90
CA ARG A 135 -17.85 -2.83 3.21
C ARG A 135 -16.85 -1.81 3.74
N ILE A 136 -17.35 -0.66 4.18
CA ILE A 136 -16.54 0.30 4.93
C ILE A 136 -16.45 -0.20 6.37
N LYS A 137 -15.20 -0.41 6.82
CA LYS A 137 -14.87 -0.84 8.18
C LYS A 137 -14.19 0.30 8.92
N GLY A 138 -14.49 0.42 10.21
CA GLY A 138 -13.75 1.27 11.14
C GLY A 138 -12.54 0.51 11.67
N TYR A 139 -11.40 1.18 11.69
CA TYR A 139 -10.17 0.70 12.32
C TYR A 139 -9.77 1.73 13.35
N THR A 140 -9.57 1.27 14.57
CA THR A 140 -9.25 2.13 15.70
C THR A 140 -7.99 1.60 16.40
N ALA A 141 -7.15 2.51 16.83
CA ALA A 141 -6.05 2.23 17.73
C ALA A 141 -5.97 3.35 18.76
N GLY A 142 -5.40 3.06 19.90
CA GLY A 142 -5.24 4.06 20.95
C GLY A 142 -4.17 3.63 21.94
N PHE A 143 -3.70 4.60 22.69
CA PHE A 143 -2.76 4.41 23.78
C PHE A 143 -3.09 5.36 24.93
N GLU A 144 -2.63 5.01 26.12
CA GLU A 144 -2.89 5.72 27.35
C GLU A 144 -1.58 6.28 27.90
N TYR A 145 -1.64 7.52 28.39
CA TYR A 145 -0.55 8.09 29.15
C TYR A 145 -0.78 7.83 30.64
N THR A 146 0.15 7.12 31.25
CA THR A 146 0.11 6.83 32.66
C THR A 146 0.68 7.99 33.47
N LYS A 147 0.25 8.12 34.72
CA LYS A 147 0.78 9.09 35.66
C LYS A 147 2.31 8.96 35.89
N GLU A 148 2.83 7.77 35.71
CA GLU A 148 4.27 7.50 35.79
C GLU A 148 5.05 8.22 34.68
N LEU A 149 4.52 8.24 33.45
CA LEU A 149 5.08 8.95 32.31
C LEU A 149 5.13 10.46 32.54
N GLU A 150 4.11 10.99 33.23
CA GLU A 150 4.01 12.38 33.66
C GLU A 150 5.06 12.72 34.73
N ILE A 151 5.11 11.93 35.82
CA ILE A 151 5.98 12.19 36.98
C ILE A 151 7.46 12.12 36.59
N PHE A 152 7.84 11.15 35.75
CA PHE A 152 9.22 10.96 35.33
C PHE A 152 9.58 11.72 34.05
N ASN A 153 8.65 12.47 33.46
CA ASN A 153 8.80 13.25 32.22
C ASN A 153 9.50 12.45 31.10
N GLN A 154 9.00 11.23 30.83
CA GLN A 154 9.59 10.32 29.84
C GLN A 154 9.25 10.71 28.39
N THR A 155 9.74 11.87 27.96
CA THR A 155 9.45 12.45 26.63
C THR A 155 9.89 11.50 25.50
N PHE A 156 11.00 10.81 25.64
CA PHE A 156 11.48 9.85 24.65
C PHE A 156 10.51 8.68 24.43
N ASN A 157 9.97 8.11 25.51
CA ASN A 157 9.02 7.00 25.41
C ASN A 157 7.71 7.47 24.78
N PHE A 158 7.30 8.70 25.05
CA PHE A 158 6.15 9.35 24.47
C PHE A 158 6.28 9.51 22.94
N GLU A 159 7.38 10.05 22.46
CA GLU A 159 7.65 10.20 21.03
C GLU A 159 7.72 8.86 20.30
N THR A 160 8.37 7.89 20.89
CA THR A 160 8.48 6.53 20.33
C THR A 160 7.09 5.88 20.18
N LEU A 161 6.21 6.07 21.17
CA LEU A 161 4.87 5.54 21.13
C LEU A 161 4.00 6.20 20.04
N ASN A 162 4.11 7.53 19.92
CA ASN A 162 3.42 8.29 18.89
C ASN A 162 3.88 7.89 17.47
N LYS A 163 5.19 7.73 17.26
CA LYS A 163 5.77 7.26 15.99
C LYS A 163 5.29 5.84 15.66
N ALA A 164 5.34 4.91 16.61
CA ALA A 164 4.87 3.54 16.44
C ALA A 164 3.38 3.48 16.05
N PHE A 165 2.57 4.40 16.57
CA PHE A 165 1.17 4.53 16.15
C PHE A 165 1.03 4.91 14.68
N GLY A 166 1.83 5.88 14.22
CA GLY A 166 1.86 6.30 12.82
C GLY A 166 2.31 5.20 11.87
N GLU A 167 3.39 4.48 12.23
CA GLU A 167 3.88 3.32 11.48
C GLU A 167 2.82 2.22 11.36
N ALA A 168 2.18 1.86 12.48
CA ALA A 168 1.15 0.83 12.52
C ALA A 168 -0.06 1.20 11.64
N HIS A 169 -0.46 2.47 11.59
CA HIS A 169 -1.53 2.94 10.73
C HIS A 169 -1.19 2.72 9.24
N ASN A 170 -0.02 3.16 8.79
CA ASN A 170 0.36 3.00 7.38
C ASN A 170 0.66 1.53 7.01
N ALA A 171 1.20 0.74 7.94
CA ALA A 171 1.38 -0.70 7.78
C ALA A 171 0.03 -1.40 7.59
N LEU A 172 -0.98 -1.05 8.40
CA LEU A 172 -2.35 -1.55 8.23
C LEU A 172 -2.91 -1.20 6.85
N LEU A 173 -2.72 0.03 6.38
CA LEU A 173 -3.21 0.45 5.06
C LEU A 173 -2.54 -0.34 3.93
N ASN A 174 -1.22 -0.50 3.96
CA ASN A 174 -0.51 -1.33 2.99
C ASN A 174 -1.04 -2.77 3.01
N HIS A 175 -1.23 -3.35 4.21
CA HIS A 175 -1.78 -4.68 4.35
C HIS A 175 -3.20 -4.81 3.77
N LEU A 176 -4.11 -3.90 4.12
CA LEU A 176 -5.50 -3.94 3.63
C LEU A 176 -5.61 -3.92 2.11
N HIS A 177 -4.69 -3.22 1.43
CA HIS A 177 -4.69 -3.09 -0.02
C HIS A 177 -3.91 -4.20 -0.72
N LEU A 178 -2.83 -4.69 -0.15
CA LEU A 178 -1.96 -5.67 -0.79
C LEU A 178 -2.31 -7.12 -0.42
N ALA A 179 -2.82 -7.38 0.78
CA ALA A 179 -3.20 -8.73 1.22
C ALA A 179 -4.26 -9.41 0.31
N PRO A 180 -5.29 -8.71 -0.23
CA PRO A 180 -6.21 -9.33 -1.17
C PRO A 180 -5.52 -9.88 -2.42
N ILE A 181 -4.41 -9.27 -2.86
CA ILE A 181 -3.63 -9.71 -4.01
C ILE A 181 -2.72 -10.88 -3.61
N ILE A 182 -2.02 -10.76 -2.49
CA ILE A 182 -1.01 -11.73 -2.04
C ILE A 182 -1.65 -13.05 -1.60
N ASN A 183 -2.77 -12.98 -0.89
CA ASN A 183 -3.44 -14.14 -0.29
C ASN A 183 -4.52 -14.76 -1.20
N TYR A 184 -4.68 -14.26 -2.42
CA TYR A 184 -5.67 -14.79 -3.35
C TYR A 184 -5.26 -16.19 -3.85
N ASN A 185 -6.22 -17.10 -3.94
CA ASN A 185 -5.98 -18.41 -4.52
C ASN A 185 -6.17 -18.37 -6.05
N TYR A 186 -5.11 -18.09 -6.77
CA TYR A 186 -5.13 -17.93 -8.21
C TYR A 186 -5.48 -19.23 -8.95
N LYS A 187 -6.38 -19.13 -9.94
CA LYS A 187 -6.66 -20.22 -10.89
C LYS A 187 -5.46 -20.44 -11.81
N THR A 188 -5.36 -21.63 -12.39
CA THR A 188 -4.25 -21.97 -13.32
C THR A 188 -4.12 -20.97 -14.48
N ALA A 189 -5.25 -20.45 -14.99
CA ALA A 189 -5.26 -19.43 -16.05
C ALA A 189 -4.64 -18.09 -15.62
N ASN A 190 -4.51 -17.84 -14.32
CA ASN A 190 -3.91 -16.65 -13.74
C ASN A 190 -2.48 -16.89 -13.23
N LYS A 191 -1.89 -18.05 -13.53
CA LYS A 191 -0.53 -18.42 -13.11
C LYS A 191 0.37 -18.55 -14.32
N THR A 192 1.53 -17.94 -14.24
CA THR A 192 2.63 -18.13 -15.19
C THR A 192 3.71 -18.99 -14.53
N ALA A 193 3.99 -20.14 -15.12
CA ALA A 193 5.04 -21.04 -14.68
C ALA A 193 6.43 -20.47 -15.05
N PRO A 194 7.49 -20.82 -14.31
CA PRO A 194 8.84 -20.40 -14.62
C PRO A 194 9.29 -20.93 -15.99
N VAL A 195 10.08 -20.14 -16.68
CA VAL A 195 10.75 -20.51 -17.93
C VAL A 195 12.24 -20.64 -17.64
N TYR A 196 12.84 -21.77 -18.02
CA TYR A 196 14.27 -21.98 -17.86
C TYR A 196 14.96 -21.85 -19.21
N VAL A 197 16.05 -21.10 -19.25
CA VAL A 197 16.79 -20.80 -20.48
C VAL A 197 18.29 -20.93 -20.22
N ASP A 198 18.99 -21.60 -21.13
CA ASP A 198 20.46 -21.70 -21.06
C ASP A 198 21.14 -20.38 -21.48
N PRO A 199 22.48 -20.26 -21.29
CA PRO A 199 23.20 -19.06 -21.69
C PRO A 199 23.14 -18.74 -23.20
N GLN A 200 22.77 -19.70 -24.05
CA GLN A 200 22.61 -19.55 -25.51
C GLN A 200 21.17 -19.13 -25.89
N GLY A 201 20.27 -18.98 -24.92
CA GLY A 201 18.89 -18.57 -25.18
C GLY A 201 17.94 -19.73 -25.52
N LYS A 202 18.36 -20.98 -25.38
CA LYS A 202 17.52 -22.16 -25.62
C LYS A 202 16.70 -22.50 -24.38
N THR A 203 15.41 -22.74 -24.56
CA THR A 203 14.51 -23.17 -23.47
C THR A 203 14.85 -24.55 -22.99
N LEU A 204 14.92 -24.71 -21.67
CA LEU A 204 15.19 -25.96 -20.95
C LEU A 204 13.93 -26.47 -20.23
N ALA A 205 13.88 -27.75 -19.95
CA ALA A 205 12.77 -28.39 -19.23
C ALA A 205 12.79 -28.10 -17.72
N ASN A 206 13.98 -27.85 -17.17
CA ASN A 206 14.18 -27.58 -15.72
C ASN A 206 15.35 -26.61 -15.49
N ALA A 207 15.66 -26.36 -14.22
CA ALA A 207 16.68 -25.39 -13.81
C ALA A 207 18.12 -25.82 -14.14
N THR A 208 18.37 -27.13 -14.41
CA THR A 208 19.73 -27.63 -14.62
C THR A 208 20.36 -27.04 -15.87
N GLY A 209 21.48 -26.33 -15.72
CA GLY A 209 22.16 -25.64 -16.81
C GLY A 209 21.50 -24.33 -17.26
N SER A 210 20.48 -23.84 -16.55
CA SER A 210 19.85 -22.58 -16.88
C SER A 210 20.65 -21.39 -16.37
N HIS A 211 20.57 -20.26 -17.09
CA HIS A 211 21.06 -18.97 -16.63
C HIS A 211 19.94 -18.22 -15.91
N TYR A 212 20.12 -17.96 -14.62
CA TYR A 212 19.05 -17.45 -13.75
C TYR A 212 18.43 -16.13 -14.25
N ILE A 213 19.23 -15.09 -14.50
CA ILE A 213 18.74 -13.76 -14.92
C ILE A 213 18.01 -13.84 -16.26
N LEU A 214 18.51 -14.63 -17.21
CA LEU A 214 17.86 -14.84 -18.50
C LEU A 214 16.54 -15.59 -18.35
N SER A 215 16.52 -16.61 -17.48
CA SER A 215 15.31 -17.37 -17.14
C SER A 215 14.27 -16.50 -16.46
N LEU A 216 14.67 -15.63 -15.54
CA LEU A 216 13.80 -14.65 -14.88
C LEU A 216 13.20 -13.68 -15.90
N ARG A 217 14.03 -13.15 -16.81
CA ARG A 217 13.60 -12.26 -17.89
C ARG A 217 12.53 -12.92 -18.78
N GLU A 218 12.79 -14.14 -19.24
CA GLU A 218 11.86 -14.85 -20.10
C GLU A 218 10.57 -15.26 -19.37
N THR A 219 10.67 -15.54 -18.07
CA THR A 219 9.51 -15.76 -17.20
C THR A 219 8.64 -14.48 -17.10
N LEU A 220 9.25 -13.31 -16.88
CA LEU A 220 8.54 -12.03 -16.86
C LEU A 220 7.89 -11.73 -18.23
N ARG A 221 8.62 -11.96 -19.32
CA ARG A 221 8.10 -11.79 -20.69
C ARG A 221 6.91 -12.71 -20.97
N ARG A 222 6.97 -13.96 -20.52
CA ARG A 222 5.85 -14.88 -20.61
C ARG A 222 4.65 -14.39 -19.79
N GLY A 223 4.87 -13.91 -18.56
CA GLY A 223 3.81 -13.34 -17.74
C GLY A 223 3.10 -12.15 -18.41
N LEU A 224 3.86 -11.26 -19.07
CA LEU A 224 3.29 -10.17 -19.88
C LEU A 224 2.47 -10.71 -21.06
N THR A 225 2.93 -11.75 -21.75
CA THR A 225 2.20 -12.36 -22.86
C THR A 225 0.93 -13.05 -22.38
N ASP A 226 1.01 -13.87 -21.33
CA ASP A 226 -0.14 -14.57 -20.74
C ASP A 226 -1.21 -13.58 -20.28
N SER A 227 -0.81 -12.48 -19.62
CA SER A 227 -1.73 -11.45 -19.17
C SER A 227 -2.45 -10.74 -20.34
N ARG A 228 -1.75 -10.46 -21.44
CA ARG A 228 -2.32 -9.87 -22.67
C ARG A 228 -3.27 -10.82 -23.35
N THR A 229 -2.88 -12.08 -23.51
CA THR A 229 -3.71 -13.13 -24.11
C THR A 229 -5.01 -13.33 -23.34
N ALA A 230 -4.93 -13.26 -22.00
CA ALA A 230 -6.09 -13.33 -21.13
C ALA A 230 -6.89 -12.00 -21.04
N LYS A 231 -6.57 -11.00 -21.87
CA LYS A 231 -7.24 -9.68 -21.92
C LYS A 231 -7.18 -8.88 -20.61
N ARG A 232 -6.18 -9.14 -19.76
CA ARG A 232 -5.89 -8.41 -18.52
C ARG A 232 -4.47 -7.85 -18.50
N PRO A 233 -4.07 -7.00 -19.46
CA PRO A 233 -2.70 -6.52 -19.58
C PRO A 233 -2.27 -5.76 -18.32
N GLY A 234 -1.38 -6.37 -17.53
CA GLY A 234 -0.75 -5.74 -16.37
C GLY A 234 0.48 -4.95 -16.78
N ASN A 235 0.77 -3.89 -16.05
CA ASN A 235 1.98 -3.07 -16.23
C ASN A 235 2.64 -2.67 -14.90
N ILE A 236 2.07 -3.08 -13.76
CA ILE A 236 2.68 -2.94 -12.43
C ILE A 236 3.08 -4.32 -11.93
N LEU A 237 4.32 -4.46 -11.52
CA LEU A 237 4.84 -5.68 -10.90
C LEU A 237 4.95 -5.46 -9.40
N LEU A 238 4.29 -6.32 -8.60
CA LEU A 238 4.42 -6.36 -7.16
C LEU A 238 5.30 -7.56 -6.78
N ALA A 239 6.41 -7.34 -6.09
CA ALA A 239 7.42 -8.35 -5.77
C ALA A 239 7.98 -8.18 -4.35
N ASN A 240 8.83 -9.12 -3.92
CA ASN A 240 9.59 -9.02 -2.68
C ASN A 240 10.92 -8.26 -2.91
N SER A 241 11.39 -7.49 -1.94
CA SER A 241 12.64 -6.74 -2.04
C SER A 241 13.88 -7.63 -2.18
N ALA A 242 13.84 -8.85 -1.67
CA ALA A 242 14.92 -9.83 -1.85
C ALA A 242 15.24 -10.13 -3.34
N ASN A 243 14.27 -9.89 -4.24
CA ASN A 243 14.45 -10.06 -5.68
C ASN A 243 14.73 -8.74 -6.42
N GLN A 244 14.96 -7.64 -5.70
CA GLN A 244 15.04 -6.30 -6.29
C GLN A 244 16.14 -6.21 -7.35
N GLU A 245 17.36 -6.61 -7.02
CA GLU A 245 18.50 -6.54 -7.94
C GLU A 245 18.33 -7.51 -9.11
N ASP A 246 17.90 -8.75 -8.84
CA ASP A 246 17.62 -9.75 -9.90
C ASP A 246 16.58 -9.24 -10.91
N ILE A 247 15.52 -8.57 -10.42
CA ILE A 247 14.47 -8.00 -11.28
C ILE A 247 15.03 -6.81 -12.07
N LYS A 248 15.83 -5.93 -11.47
CA LYS A 248 16.47 -4.81 -12.16
C LYS A 248 17.38 -5.33 -13.28
N ASP A 249 18.21 -6.34 -12.99
CA ASP A 249 19.11 -6.95 -13.96
C ASP A 249 18.31 -7.61 -15.09
N ALA A 250 17.29 -8.39 -14.78
CA ALA A 250 16.45 -9.05 -15.77
C ALA A 250 15.69 -8.05 -16.69
N MET A 251 15.37 -6.87 -16.17
CA MET A 251 14.65 -5.81 -16.91
C MET A 251 15.59 -4.88 -17.70
N SER A 252 16.85 -4.80 -17.31
CA SER A 252 17.85 -3.97 -18.01
C SER A 252 18.30 -4.61 -19.35
N SER A 253 19.05 -3.86 -20.15
CA SER A 253 19.77 -4.41 -21.28
C SER A 253 21.09 -5.03 -20.80
N PHE A 254 21.38 -6.25 -21.25
CA PHE A 254 22.62 -6.96 -20.93
C PHE A 254 23.08 -7.85 -22.08
N THR A 255 24.28 -8.31 -22.00
CA THR A 255 24.88 -9.21 -23.01
C THR A 255 25.36 -10.49 -22.35
N ILE A 256 24.98 -11.64 -22.90
CA ILE A 256 25.44 -12.97 -22.47
C ILE A 256 26.05 -13.68 -23.67
N GLN A 257 27.29 -14.16 -23.54
CA GLN A 257 28.01 -14.89 -24.59
C GLN A 257 27.92 -14.19 -25.98
N ALA A 258 28.18 -12.88 -26.01
CA ALA A 258 28.09 -12.02 -27.21
C ALA A 258 26.66 -11.85 -27.79
N THR A 259 25.62 -12.38 -27.15
CA THR A 259 24.22 -12.13 -27.55
C THR A 259 23.66 -10.96 -26.77
N PRO A 260 23.28 -9.85 -27.43
CA PRO A 260 22.70 -8.70 -26.79
C PRO A 260 21.20 -8.93 -26.49
N TYR A 261 20.78 -8.62 -25.29
CA TYR A 261 19.39 -8.59 -24.87
C TYR A 261 18.97 -7.14 -24.56
N GLY A 262 18.02 -6.60 -25.31
CA GLY A 262 17.49 -5.25 -25.05
C GLY A 262 16.69 -5.15 -23.74
N ALA A 263 16.36 -3.97 -23.24
CA ALA A 263 15.55 -3.80 -22.04
C ALA A 263 14.17 -4.48 -22.18
N LEU A 264 13.65 -5.04 -21.08
CA LEU A 264 12.31 -5.62 -21.06
C LEU A 264 11.27 -4.48 -20.97
N GLU A 265 10.42 -4.39 -21.98
CA GLU A 265 9.34 -3.41 -22.04
C GLU A 265 8.01 -4.01 -21.58
N GLY A 266 7.08 -3.15 -21.13
CA GLY A 266 5.72 -3.53 -20.74
C GLY A 266 5.47 -3.48 -19.24
N ILE A 267 6.49 -3.44 -18.39
CA ILE A 267 6.37 -3.15 -16.96
C ILE A 267 6.76 -1.68 -16.75
N SER A 268 5.82 -0.87 -16.30
CA SER A 268 6.05 0.56 -16.06
C SER A 268 6.50 0.86 -14.64
N THR A 269 6.07 0.04 -13.69
CA THR A 269 6.34 0.25 -12.26
C THR A 269 6.56 -1.09 -11.58
N VAL A 270 7.56 -1.16 -10.72
CA VAL A 270 7.82 -2.30 -9.84
C VAL A 270 7.70 -1.82 -8.40
N ILE A 271 6.84 -2.49 -7.63
CA ILE A 271 6.59 -2.18 -6.21
C ILE A 271 7.13 -3.33 -5.38
N PHE A 272 7.93 -3.01 -4.37
CA PHE A 272 8.48 -3.99 -3.44
C PHE A 272 7.76 -3.90 -2.10
N TYR A 273 7.24 -5.06 -1.63
CA TYR A 273 6.52 -5.15 -0.37
C TYR A 273 6.88 -6.43 0.39
N ASP A 274 7.57 -6.26 1.51
CA ASP A 274 8.07 -7.35 2.34
C ASP A 274 7.17 -7.66 3.55
N GLY A 275 6.07 -6.91 3.68
CA GLY A 275 5.21 -6.98 4.86
C GLY A 275 5.64 -6.03 5.96
N TRP A 276 5.15 -6.30 7.16
CA TRP A 276 5.46 -5.54 8.36
C TRP A 276 5.26 -6.40 9.60
N GLU A 277 6.13 -6.22 10.57
CA GLU A 277 6.06 -6.93 11.84
C GLU A 277 6.17 -5.96 13.01
N ALA A 278 5.35 -6.17 14.02
CA ALA A 278 5.44 -5.46 15.29
C ALA A 278 5.28 -6.40 16.46
N GLN A 279 6.04 -6.13 17.51
CA GLN A 279 5.92 -6.83 18.78
C GLN A 279 5.26 -5.91 19.80
N VAL A 280 4.08 -6.31 20.27
CA VAL A 280 3.35 -5.60 21.32
C VAL A 280 3.33 -6.50 22.57
N SER A 281 4.14 -6.14 23.56
CA SER A 281 4.34 -6.95 24.78
C SER A 281 4.84 -8.36 24.40
N LYS A 282 4.05 -9.41 24.69
CA LYS A 282 4.37 -10.81 24.37
C LYS A 282 3.72 -11.32 23.08
N LYS A 283 3.01 -10.48 22.35
CA LYS A 283 2.32 -10.85 21.11
C LYS A 283 3.05 -10.24 19.91
N SER A 284 3.33 -11.07 18.92
CA SER A 284 3.81 -10.62 17.61
C SER A 284 2.63 -10.48 16.66
N TYR A 285 2.59 -9.36 15.94
CA TYR A 285 1.63 -9.09 14.86
C TYR A 285 2.40 -9.00 13.56
N THR A 286 2.02 -9.84 12.59
CA THR A 286 2.70 -9.93 11.30
C THR A 286 1.72 -9.65 10.17
N TYR A 287 2.06 -8.72 9.32
CA TYR A 287 1.41 -8.52 8.03
C TYR A 287 2.29 -9.14 6.94
N PRO A 288 1.87 -10.26 6.32
CA PRO A 288 2.71 -10.97 5.37
C PRO A 288 2.98 -10.12 4.13
N GLY A 289 4.22 -10.16 3.66
CA GLY A 289 4.67 -9.59 2.41
C GLY A 289 4.55 -10.56 1.24
N VAL A 290 5.10 -10.16 0.10
CA VAL A 290 5.21 -11.01 -1.09
C VAL A 290 6.28 -12.07 -0.86
N SER A 291 6.00 -13.32 -1.23
CA SER A 291 6.99 -14.40 -1.19
C SER A 291 8.12 -14.16 -2.21
N ALA A 292 9.37 -14.40 -1.82
CA ALA A 292 10.54 -14.21 -2.69
C ALA A 292 10.52 -15.05 -3.98
N GLY A 293 9.75 -16.15 -4.03
CA GLY A 293 9.61 -16.99 -5.22
C GLY A 293 8.50 -16.55 -6.18
N LYS A 294 7.82 -15.44 -5.91
CA LYS A 294 6.65 -15.00 -6.68
C LYS A 294 6.63 -13.50 -6.92
N ALA A 295 5.91 -13.12 -7.98
CA ALA A 295 5.50 -11.75 -8.21
C ALA A 295 4.09 -11.70 -8.81
N TYR A 296 3.46 -10.54 -8.72
CA TYR A 296 2.11 -10.31 -9.23
C TYR A 296 2.13 -9.18 -10.25
N LEU A 297 1.76 -9.50 -11.48
CA LEU A 297 1.60 -8.52 -12.55
C LEU A 297 0.17 -8.00 -12.52
N ILE A 298 0.01 -6.71 -12.26
CA ILE A 298 -1.26 -6.07 -11.92
C ILE A 298 -1.66 -5.09 -13.02
N ARG A 299 -2.94 -5.14 -13.39
CA ARG A 299 -3.60 -4.10 -14.19
C ARG A 299 -4.13 -3.03 -13.23
N PRO A 300 -3.52 -1.84 -13.15
CA PRO A 300 -3.86 -0.85 -12.15
C PRO A 300 -5.23 -0.21 -12.36
N LYS A 301 -5.81 0.30 -11.29
CA LYS A 301 -7.02 1.14 -11.22
C LYS A 301 -8.32 0.47 -11.68
N ARG A 302 -8.24 -0.51 -12.53
CA ARG A 302 -9.41 -1.26 -12.98
C ARG A 302 -9.76 -2.34 -11.98
N GLY A 303 -10.88 -2.18 -11.29
CA GLY A 303 -11.28 -3.12 -10.25
C GLY A 303 -10.56 -3.00 -8.91
N PHE A 304 -9.67 -2.02 -8.77
CA PHE A 304 -9.01 -1.68 -7.51
C PHE A 304 -9.50 -0.32 -7.04
N LYS A 305 -10.31 -0.32 -5.99
CA LYS A 305 -10.94 0.89 -5.46
C LYS A 305 -10.70 1.00 -3.95
N GLU A 306 -10.34 2.18 -3.52
CA GLU A 306 -10.30 2.57 -2.14
C GLU A 306 -11.39 3.60 -1.87
N LEU A 307 -12.23 3.34 -0.87
CA LEU A 307 -13.30 4.22 -0.44
C LEU A 307 -12.94 4.78 0.94
N ILE A 308 -12.70 6.08 1.01
CA ILE A 308 -12.38 6.77 2.26
C ILE A 308 -13.64 7.50 2.73
N LYS A 309 -14.25 7.00 3.81
CA LYS A 309 -15.34 7.72 4.49
C LYS A 309 -14.79 8.74 5.45
N GLN A 310 -13.73 8.38 6.17
CA GLN A 310 -13.02 9.26 7.11
C GLN A 310 -11.52 8.91 7.08
N ALA A 311 -10.71 9.94 6.87
CA ALA A 311 -9.26 9.85 7.04
C ALA A 311 -8.90 9.61 8.52
N LEU A 312 -7.64 9.30 8.82
CA LEU A 312 -7.19 9.17 10.20
C LEU A 312 -7.50 10.45 10.97
N GLN A 313 -8.30 10.33 12.01
CA GLN A 313 -8.65 11.40 12.93
C GLN A 313 -8.10 11.07 14.31
N ILE A 314 -7.29 11.95 14.86
CA ILE A 314 -6.66 11.77 16.16
C ILE A 314 -7.46 12.59 17.17
N GLN A 315 -7.84 11.97 18.27
CA GLN A 315 -8.60 12.57 19.37
C GLN A 315 -7.88 12.27 20.67
N ALA A 316 -7.86 13.25 21.59
CA ALA A 316 -7.46 13.01 22.96
C ALA A 316 -8.63 13.29 23.91
N THR A 317 -8.76 12.42 24.89
CA THR A 317 -9.75 12.55 25.97
C THR A 317 -9.06 12.59 27.32
N MET A 318 -9.76 13.11 28.32
CA MET A 318 -9.32 12.99 29.72
C MET A 318 -9.23 11.52 30.12
N GLY A 319 -8.20 11.19 30.87
CA GLY A 319 -7.96 9.85 31.37
C GLY A 319 -8.93 9.39 32.44
N ASP A 320 -8.76 8.17 32.89
CA ASP A 320 -9.53 7.54 33.95
C ASP A 320 -8.72 7.56 35.26
N LEU A 321 -9.16 8.38 36.20
CA LEU A 321 -8.52 8.51 37.50
C LEU A 321 -8.50 7.20 38.31
N THR A 322 -9.43 6.29 38.03
CA THR A 322 -9.47 4.97 38.71
C THR A 322 -8.35 4.06 38.28
N ARG A 323 -7.80 4.28 37.09
CA ARG A 323 -6.68 3.50 36.49
C ARG A 323 -5.37 4.25 36.52
N LEU A 324 -5.29 5.44 37.13
CA LEU A 324 -4.12 6.33 37.08
C LEU A 324 -3.68 6.67 35.64
N VAL A 325 -4.65 6.78 34.73
CA VAL A 325 -4.46 7.23 33.35
C VAL A 325 -4.81 8.71 33.28
N GLU A 326 -3.84 9.53 32.86
CA GLU A 326 -4.01 10.98 32.79
C GLU A 326 -4.66 11.42 31.47
N SER A 327 -4.34 10.76 30.36
CA SER A 327 -4.92 11.05 29.06
C SER A 327 -4.92 9.82 28.15
N GLN A 328 -5.92 9.75 27.30
CA GLN A 328 -6.06 8.73 26.27
C GLN A 328 -6.03 9.39 24.90
N VAL A 329 -5.21 8.86 24.00
CA VAL A 329 -5.20 9.23 22.58
C VAL A 329 -5.76 8.09 21.77
N VAL A 330 -6.75 8.40 20.96
CA VAL A 330 -7.41 7.44 20.08
C VAL A 330 -7.38 7.98 18.67
N GLY A 331 -6.99 7.14 17.73
CA GLY A 331 -7.13 7.41 16.31
C GLY A 331 -8.14 6.46 15.70
N ASP A 332 -8.99 6.97 14.84
CA ASP A 332 -9.96 6.21 14.09
C ASP A 332 -9.91 6.55 12.60
N VAL A 333 -10.14 5.53 11.77
CA VAL A 333 -10.18 5.64 10.31
C VAL A 333 -11.28 4.73 9.76
N TRP A 334 -12.04 5.24 8.80
CA TRP A 334 -13.12 4.47 8.16
C TRP A 334 -12.85 4.31 6.67
N ARG A 335 -12.58 3.08 6.25
CA ARG A 335 -12.22 2.78 4.85
C ARG A 335 -12.83 1.48 4.36
N GLY A 336 -13.10 1.44 3.05
CA GLY A 336 -13.45 0.24 2.32
C GLY A 336 -12.43 -0.01 1.21
N VAL A 337 -11.94 -1.25 1.10
CA VAL A 337 -11.03 -1.67 0.04
C VAL A 337 -11.73 -2.71 -0.82
N PHE A 338 -11.70 -2.51 -2.11
CA PHE A 338 -12.20 -3.43 -3.09
C PHE A 338 -11.10 -3.81 -4.08
N ALA A 339 -10.94 -5.12 -4.31
CA ALA A 339 -9.94 -5.65 -5.23
C ALA A 339 -10.54 -6.77 -6.08
N ALA A 340 -10.74 -6.51 -7.38
CA ALA A 340 -11.12 -7.52 -8.37
C ALA A 340 -9.86 -8.23 -8.88
N VAL A 341 -9.31 -9.13 -8.05
CA VAL A 341 -8.01 -9.74 -8.27
C VAL A 341 -8.01 -10.68 -9.46
N GLU A 342 -9.01 -11.57 -9.55
CA GLU A 342 -9.07 -12.61 -10.60
C GLU A 342 -9.02 -12.02 -12.02
N GLU A 343 -9.66 -10.88 -12.22
CA GLU A 343 -9.79 -10.25 -13.54
C GLU A 343 -8.61 -9.36 -13.93
N ASN A 344 -7.75 -9.01 -12.95
CA ASN A 344 -6.75 -7.96 -13.15
C ASN A 344 -5.33 -8.35 -12.72
N VAL A 345 -5.11 -9.56 -12.22
CA VAL A 345 -3.79 -9.99 -11.72
C VAL A 345 -3.36 -11.29 -12.36
N GLN A 346 -2.07 -11.36 -12.71
CA GLN A 346 -1.36 -12.57 -13.14
C GLN A 346 -0.26 -12.88 -12.12
N GLU A 347 -0.35 -14.02 -11.44
CA GLU A 347 0.72 -14.54 -10.59
C GLU A 347 1.86 -15.07 -11.47
N ILE A 348 3.09 -14.69 -11.16
CA ILE A 348 4.30 -15.17 -11.83
C ILE A 348 5.15 -15.91 -10.80
N THR A 349 5.47 -17.17 -11.08
CA THR A 349 6.41 -17.93 -10.26
C THR A 349 7.81 -17.76 -10.82
N PHE A 350 8.76 -17.38 -9.99
CA PHE A 350 10.15 -17.17 -10.42
C PHE A 350 10.88 -18.51 -10.62
N PRO A 351 11.86 -18.58 -11.53
CA PRO A 351 12.72 -19.74 -11.67
C PRO A 351 13.54 -19.93 -10.39
N GLY A 352 13.77 -21.17 -9.98
CA GLY A 352 14.71 -21.48 -8.89
C GLY A 352 16.14 -21.08 -9.28
N LYS A 353 16.91 -20.59 -8.32
CA LYS A 353 18.37 -20.47 -8.48
C LYS A 353 18.94 -21.89 -8.47
N ALA A 354 19.68 -22.27 -9.53
CA ALA A 354 20.31 -23.58 -9.66
C ALA A 354 21.52 -23.72 -8.70
#